data_a22e8a361e871f147160f0c858aa2e07
#
_entry.id   a22e8a361e871f147160f0c858aa2e07
#
_cell.length_a   1.000
_cell.length_b   1.000
_cell.length_c   1.000
_cell.angle_alpha   90.00
_cell.angle_beta   90.00
_cell.angle_gamma   90.00
#
_symmetry.space_group_name_H-M   'P 1'
#
loop_
_entity.id
_entity.type
_entity.pdbx_description
1 polymer ?
#
loop_
_entity_poly.entity_id
_entity_poly.type
_entity_poly.pdbx_seq_one_letter_code
_entity_poly.pdbx_strand_id
1 'polypeptide(L)'
;MIARVQGVAVAAGCQLVSMCDLAVASDAAQFALPGIKSGIFCTTPGVGVARNLARKHALEMLFTGDLVDAKTALSWGLVNRIVPPGGLDAEVDKLAGKILAYSGAVVRIGKRAFYDQVEKDLVGAYALASEGMACNMMLEDAAEGIDAFIAKRKPDWKGK
;
A
#
# COMPACT_ATOMS: atom_id res chain seq x y z
N MET A 1 -4.74 3.01 -4.28
CA MET A 1 -5.15 4.16 -3.42
C MET A 1 -3.96 4.58 -2.58
N ILE A 2 -3.68 5.88 -2.41
CA ILE A 2 -2.61 6.40 -1.54
C ILE A 2 -3.28 7.12 -0.37
N ALA A 3 -3.04 6.67 0.86
CA ALA A 3 -3.48 7.41 2.05
C ALA A 3 -2.59 8.64 2.25
N ARG A 4 -3.21 9.78 2.52
CA ARG A 4 -2.58 11.04 2.90
C ARG A 4 -2.98 11.37 4.34
N VAL A 5 -2.05 11.19 5.28
CA VAL A 5 -2.34 11.26 6.71
C VAL A 5 -1.68 12.49 7.32
N GLN A 6 -2.46 13.50 7.63
CA GLN A 6 -1.92 14.75 8.17
C GLN A 6 -1.88 14.82 9.71
N GLY A 7 -2.62 13.94 10.39
CA GLY A 7 -2.79 13.98 11.84
C GLY A 7 -3.17 12.62 12.42
N VAL A 8 -4.07 12.60 13.39
CA VAL A 8 -4.47 11.37 14.12
C VAL A 8 -5.35 10.48 13.25
N ALA A 9 -4.95 9.20 13.10
CA ALA A 9 -5.72 8.15 12.45
C ALA A 9 -5.91 6.97 13.41
N VAL A 10 -7.07 6.89 14.06
CA VAL A 10 -7.36 5.89 15.10
C VAL A 10 -8.57 5.02 14.75
N ALA A 11 -8.65 3.84 15.34
CA ALA A 11 -9.73 2.86 15.14
C ALA A 11 -10.01 2.64 13.63
N ALA A 12 -11.21 2.94 13.14
CA ALA A 12 -11.56 2.84 11.73
C ALA A 12 -10.67 3.71 10.80
N GLY A 13 -10.18 4.86 11.29
CA GLY A 13 -9.22 5.68 10.56
C GLY A 13 -7.87 4.97 10.35
N CYS A 14 -7.37 4.28 11.36
CA CYS A 14 -6.17 3.45 11.25
C CYS A 14 -6.39 2.25 10.30
N GLN A 15 -7.56 1.61 10.38
CA GLN A 15 -7.97 0.57 9.43
C GLN A 15 -7.95 1.09 8.00
N LEU A 16 -8.54 2.25 7.74
CA LEU A 16 -8.60 2.84 6.40
C LEU A 16 -7.19 3.07 5.83
N VAL A 17 -6.27 3.60 6.65
CA VAL A 17 -4.87 3.78 6.25
C VAL A 17 -4.21 2.43 5.92
N SER A 18 -4.37 1.42 6.80
CA SER A 18 -3.78 0.11 6.60
C SER A 18 -4.32 -0.64 5.38
N MET A 19 -5.53 -0.33 4.92
CA MET A 19 -6.14 -0.95 3.73
C MET A 19 -5.86 -0.18 2.43
N CYS A 20 -5.19 0.97 2.49
CA CYS A 20 -4.70 1.63 1.28
C CYS A 20 -3.47 0.92 0.74
N ASP A 21 -3.23 1.01 -0.59
CA ASP A 21 -2.07 0.38 -1.23
C ASP A 21 -0.74 0.99 -0.75
N LEU A 22 -0.76 2.29 -0.50
CA LEU A 22 0.39 3.08 -0.03
C LEU A 22 -0.09 4.15 0.95
N ALA A 23 0.81 4.63 1.80
CA ALA A 23 0.51 5.70 2.75
C ALA A 23 1.68 6.67 2.89
N VAL A 24 1.37 7.97 2.87
CA VAL A 24 2.27 9.06 3.22
C VAL A 24 1.69 9.79 4.42
N ALA A 25 2.48 9.96 5.47
CA ALA A 25 2.04 10.61 6.70
C ALA A 25 2.85 11.88 6.99
N SER A 26 2.22 12.81 7.69
CA SER A 26 2.94 13.87 8.39
C SER A 26 3.80 13.25 9.50
N ASP A 27 4.94 13.85 9.81
CA ASP A 27 5.74 13.50 10.99
C ASP A 27 5.02 13.77 12.32
N ALA A 28 3.96 14.60 12.30
CA ALA A 28 3.05 14.83 13.40
C ALA A 28 1.88 13.82 13.48
N ALA A 29 1.77 12.90 12.52
CA ALA A 29 0.68 11.92 12.51
C ALA A 29 0.84 10.87 13.62
N GLN A 30 -0.30 10.40 14.12
CA GLN A 30 -0.36 9.37 15.17
C GLN A 30 -1.40 8.31 14.80
N PHE A 31 -1.15 7.08 15.21
CA PHE A 31 -1.97 5.92 14.88
C PHE A 31 -2.30 5.12 16.12
N ALA A 32 -3.52 4.59 16.25
CA ALA A 32 -3.86 3.70 17.35
C ALA A 32 -5.08 2.81 17.06
N LEU A 33 -5.21 1.76 17.86
CA LEU A 33 -6.41 0.91 17.94
C LEU A 33 -6.98 0.93 19.37
N PRO A 34 -7.54 2.08 19.82
CA PRO A 34 -7.77 2.37 21.23
C PRO A 34 -9.02 1.72 21.83
N GLY A 35 -9.75 0.87 21.10
CA GLY A 35 -11.00 0.27 21.58
C GLY A 35 -10.89 -0.43 22.93
N ILE A 36 -9.75 -1.07 23.22
CA ILE A 36 -9.49 -1.74 24.49
C ILE A 36 -9.67 -0.81 25.70
N LYS A 37 -9.34 0.48 25.56
CA LYS A 37 -9.51 1.50 26.61
C LYS A 37 -10.97 1.79 26.93
N SER A 38 -11.89 1.40 26.07
CA SER A 38 -13.35 1.52 26.24
C SER A 38 -14.05 0.16 26.41
N GLY A 39 -13.29 -0.90 26.71
CA GLY A 39 -13.84 -2.25 26.85
C GLY A 39 -14.24 -2.92 25.54
N ILE A 40 -13.80 -2.40 24.39
CA ILE A 40 -14.10 -2.91 23.06
C ILE A 40 -12.78 -3.27 22.38
N PHE A 41 -12.65 -4.53 21.94
CA PHE A 41 -11.47 -4.91 21.15
C PHE A 41 -11.65 -4.47 19.69
N CYS A 42 -10.64 -3.81 19.11
CA CYS A 42 -10.69 -3.34 17.72
C CYS A 42 -10.54 -4.51 16.72
N THR A 43 -11.48 -5.46 16.71
CA THR A 43 -11.41 -6.67 15.89
C THR A 43 -11.40 -6.37 14.40
N THR A 44 -12.36 -5.56 13.89
CA THR A 44 -12.43 -5.19 12.47
C THR A 44 -11.27 -4.29 12.03
N PRO A 45 -10.88 -3.23 12.76
CA PRO A 45 -9.68 -2.46 12.43
C PRO A 45 -8.39 -3.31 12.46
N GLY A 46 -8.33 -4.29 13.36
CA GLY A 46 -7.22 -5.22 13.49
C GLY A 46 -6.96 -6.07 12.25
N VAL A 47 -8.00 -6.33 11.43
CA VAL A 47 -7.86 -7.14 10.20
C VAL A 47 -6.86 -6.50 9.23
N GLY A 48 -7.03 -5.23 8.89
CA GLY A 48 -6.14 -4.53 7.98
C GLY A 48 -4.74 -4.34 8.56
N VAL A 49 -4.66 -3.98 9.85
CA VAL A 49 -3.39 -3.75 10.53
C VAL A 49 -2.58 -5.05 10.63
N ALA A 50 -3.20 -6.18 10.98
CA ALA A 50 -2.52 -7.47 11.10
C ALA A 50 -2.02 -8.04 9.76
N ARG A 51 -2.53 -7.56 8.62
CA ARG A 51 -2.07 -7.94 7.28
C ARG A 51 -0.89 -7.10 6.78
N ASN A 52 -0.65 -5.96 7.41
CA ASN A 52 0.39 -5.01 7.00
C ASN A 52 1.56 -4.91 7.99
N LEU A 53 1.33 -5.25 9.26
CA LEU A 53 2.35 -5.20 10.31
C LEU A 53 2.79 -6.59 10.74
N ALA A 54 4.01 -6.68 11.27
CA ALA A 54 4.43 -7.85 12.00
C ALA A 54 3.46 -8.11 13.17
N ARG A 55 3.14 -9.40 13.44
CA ARG A 55 2.14 -9.82 14.43
C ARG A 55 2.32 -9.14 15.80
N LYS A 56 3.55 -8.99 16.27
CA LYS A 56 3.83 -8.39 17.57
C LYS A 56 3.45 -6.90 17.60
N HIS A 57 3.74 -6.15 16.56
CA HIS A 57 3.38 -4.72 16.46
C HIS A 57 1.87 -4.54 16.37
N ALA A 58 1.18 -5.38 15.57
CA ALA A 58 -0.28 -5.35 15.48
C ALA A 58 -0.94 -5.64 16.85
N LEU A 59 -0.46 -6.67 17.58
CA LEU A 59 -0.97 -7.01 18.89
C LEU A 59 -0.65 -5.95 19.95
N GLU A 60 0.52 -5.32 19.88
CA GLU A 60 0.87 -4.20 20.75
C GLU A 60 -0.15 -3.07 20.60
N MET A 61 -0.45 -2.63 19.37
CA MET A 61 -1.49 -1.61 19.13
C MET A 61 -2.87 -2.03 19.63
N LEU A 62 -3.23 -3.31 19.47
CA LEU A 62 -4.55 -3.84 19.85
C LEU A 62 -4.71 -3.99 21.36
N PHE A 63 -3.65 -4.41 22.06
CA PHE A 63 -3.70 -4.71 23.50
C PHE A 63 -3.49 -3.48 24.37
N THR A 64 -2.68 -2.53 23.93
CA THR A 64 -2.42 -1.31 24.69
C THR A 64 -3.35 -0.17 24.32
N GLY A 65 -3.75 -0.10 23.03
CA GLY A 65 -4.49 1.03 22.50
C GLY A 65 -3.71 2.34 22.53
N ASP A 66 -2.38 2.28 22.66
CA ASP A 66 -1.53 3.45 22.74
C ASP A 66 -1.30 4.09 21.39
N LEU A 67 -1.00 5.39 21.41
CA LEU A 67 -0.66 6.14 20.21
C LEU A 67 0.74 5.75 19.72
N VAL A 68 0.83 5.39 18.47
CA VAL A 68 2.08 5.11 17.73
C VAL A 68 2.40 6.34 16.91
N ASP A 69 3.57 6.91 17.06
CA ASP A 69 4.02 8.06 16.27
C ASP A 69 4.35 7.70 14.82
N ALA A 70 4.50 8.71 13.97
CA ALA A 70 4.76 8.53 12.54
C ALA A 70 6.09 7.79 12.27
N LYS A 71 7.14 8.01 13.07
CA LYS A 71 8.44 7.35 12.90
C LYS A 71 8.34 5.86 13.20
N THR A 72 7.66 5.52 14.28
CA THR A 72 7.39 4.13 14.65
C THR A 72 6.49 3.46 13.61
N ALA A 73 5.43 4.14 13.13
CA ALA A 73 4.56 3.65 12.07
C ALA A 73 5.33 3.38 10.75
N LEU A 74 6.29 4.23 10.41
CA LEU A 74 7.20 4.01 9.28
C LEU A 74 8.09 2.77 9.51
N SER A 75 8.71 2.65 10.69
CA SER A 75 9.60 1.53 11.01
C SER A 75 8.87 0.19 11.03
N TRP A 76 7.59 0.18 11.40
CA TRP A 76 6.74 -1.01 11.42
C TRP A 76 6.13 -1.35 10.05
N GLY A 77 6.19 -0.43 9.08
CA GLY A 77 5.64 -0.62 7.74
C GLY A 77 4.16 -0.23 7.59
N LEU A 78 3.56 0.46 8.57
CA LEU A 78 2.19 0.97 8.46
C LEU A 78 2.09 2.10 7.42
N VAL A 79 3.14 2.90 7.28
CA VAL A 79 3.23 3.97 6.27
C VAL A 79 4.53 3.83 5.48
N ASN A 80 4.51 4.27 4.20
CA ASN A 80 5.67 4.17 3.32
C ASN A 80 6.64 5.35 3.46
N ARG A 81 6.13 6.51 3.87
CA ARG A 81 6.90 7.76 3.97
C ARG A 81 6.34 8.68 5.02
N ILE A 82 7.25 9.46 5.61
CA ILE A 82 6.89 10.57 6.49
C ILE A 82 7.56 11.86 6.00
N VAL A 83 6.85 12.96 6.11
CA VAL A 83 7.30 14.30 5.71
C VAL A 83 6.79 15.35 6.70
N PRO A 84 7.39 16.56 6.77
CA PRO A 84 6.78 17.67 7.50
C PRO A 84 5.37 17.98 6.99
N PRO A 85 4.48 18.57 7.83
CA PRO A 85 3.07 18.79 7.49
C PRO A 85 2.85 19.50 6.14
N GLY A 86 3.65 20.50 5.82
CA GLY A 86 3.56 21.23 4.55
C GLY A 86 4.08 20.48 3.33
N GLY A 87 4.70 19.32 3.50
CA GLY A 87 5.25 18.50 2.40
C GLY A 87 4.35 17.36 1.91
N LEU A 88 3.19 17.14 2.57
CA LEU A 88 2.34 15.97 2.29
C LEU A 88 1.85 15.91 0.84
N ASP A 89 1.29 16.98 0.31
CA ASP A 89 0.74 16.99 -1.04
C ASP A 89 1.84 16.76 -2.09
N ALA A 90 2.96 17.45 -1.95
CA ALA A 90 4.10 17.28 -2.84
C ALA A 90 4.66 15.86 -2.85
N GLU A 91 4.73 15.18 -1.67
CA GLU A 91 5.23 13.81 -1.62
C GLU A 91 4.21 12.79 -2.14
N VAL A 92 2.91 13.02 -1.92
CA VAL A 92 1.84 12.21 -2.53
C VAL A 92 1.87 12.35 -4.05
N ASP A 93 1.96 13.58 -4.57
CA ASP A 93 2.03 13.85 -6.01
C ASP A 93 3.28 13.23 -6.65
N LYS A 94 4.41 13.32 -5.97
CA LYS A 94 5.66 12.69 -6.41
C LYS A 94 5.53 11.15 -6.46
N LEU A 95 4.88 10.54 -5.46
CA LEU A 95 4.65 9.10 -5.44
C LEU A 95 3.65 8.68 -6.53
N ALA A 96 2.56 9.40 -6.69
CA ALA A 96 1.58 9.19 -7.75
C ALA A 96 2.20 9.37 -9.13
N GLY A 97 2.99 10.41 -9.34
CA GLY A 97 3.70 10.67 -10.59
C GLY A 97 4.63 9.54 -11.01
N LYS A 98 5.30 8.89 -10.06
CA LYS A 98 6.12 7.70 -10.35
C LYS A 98 5.29 6.52 -10.86
N ILE A 99 4.09 6.35 -10.35
CA ILE A 99 3.18 5.28 -10.80
C ILE A 99 2.57 5.63 -12.15
N LEU A 100 2.15 6.88 -12.33
CA LEU A 100 1.55 7.39 -13.57
C LEU A 100 2.53 7.42 -14.75
N ALA A 101 3.83 7.34 -14.51
CA ALA A 101 4.86 7.23 -15.55
C ALA A 101 4.84 5.86 -16.27
N TYR A 102 4.09 4.89 -15.77
CA TYR A 102 4.00 3.54 -16.33
C TYR A 102 2.63 3.25 -16.93
N SER A 103 2.52 2.17 -17.72
CA SER A 103 1.26 1.72 -18.30
C SER A 103 0.18 1.50 -17.23
N GLY A 104 -0.94 2.21 -17.35
CA GLY A 104 -2.08 2.04 -16.45
C GLY A 104 -2.72 0.64 -16.55
N ALA A 105 -2.63 -0.01 -17.72
CA ALA A 105 -3.11 -1.38 -17.91
C ALA A 105 -2.24 -2.36 -17.12
N VAL A 106 -0.92 -2.23 -17.20
CA VAL A 106 0.04 -3.07 -16.46
C VAL A 106 -0.12 -2.90 -14.95
N VAL A 107 -0.21 -1.65 -14.47
CA VAL A 107 -0.44 -1.36 -13.05
C VAL A 107 -1.75 -1.98 -12.55
N ARG A 108 -2.82 -1.92 -13.34
CA ARG A 108 -4.13 -2.50 -12.98
C ARG A 108 -4.07 -4.02 -12.87
N ILE A 109 -3.46 -4.71 -13.87
CA ILE A 109 -3.28 -6.17 -13.85
C ILE A 109 -2.41 -6.58 -12.66
N GLY A 110 -1.26 -5.92 -12.48
CA GLY A 110 -0.33 -6.23 -11.40
C GLY A 110 -0.95 -6.03 -10.01
N LYS A 111 -1.69 -4.95 -9.81
CA LYS A 111 -2.39 -4.70 -8.55
C LYS A 111 -3.44 -5.78 -8.27
N ARG A 112 -4.24 -6.17 -9.26
CA ARG A 112 -5.23 -7.23 -9.12
C ARG A 112 -4.55 -8.57 -8.76
N ALA A 113 -3.55 -8.96 -9.54
CA ALA A 113 -2.81 -10.20 -9.30
C ALA A 113 -2.16 -10.23 -7.90
N PHE A 114 -1.66 -9.10 -7.40
CA PHE A 114 -1.10 -8.98 -6.05
C PHE A 114 -2.15 -9.34 -4.98
N TYR A 115 -3.34 -8.73 -5.03
CA TYR A 115 -4.39 -8.98 -4.04
C TYR A 115 -5.03 -10.35 -4.18
N ASP A 116 -5.14 -10.87 -5.41
CA ASP A 116 -5.71 -12.19 -5.65
C ASP A 116 -4.79 -13.33 -5.14
N GLN A 117 -3.46 -13.13 -5.12
CA GLN A 117 -2.50 -14.16 -4.72
C GLN A 117 -2.08 -14.09 -3.26
N VAL A 118 -2.09 -12.91 -2.61
CA VAL A 118 -1.48 -12.71 -1.27
C VAL A 118 -2.13 -13.54 -0.16
N GLU A 119 -3.39 -13.96 -0.35
CA GLU A 119 -4.14 -14.79 0.59
C GLU A 119 -4.14 -16.30 0.21
N LYS A 120 -3.36 -16.69 -0.83
CA LYS A 120 -3.25 -18.08 -1.28
C LYS A 120 -2.09 -18.79 -0.62
N ASP A 121 -2.12 -20.12 -0.65
CA ASP A 121 -0.91 -20.91 -0.43
C ASP A 121 0.10 -20.70 -1.57
N LEU A 122 1.33 -21.15 -1.38
CA LEU A 122 2.42 -20.88 -2.32
C LEU A 122 2.14 -21.44 -3.72
N VAL A 123 1.54 -22.61 -3.82
CA VAL A 123 1.22 -23.28 -5.10
C VAL A 123 0.15 -22.50 -5.85
N GLY A 124 -0.95 -22.15 -5.15
CA GLY A 124 -2.02 -21.35 -5.73
C GLY A 124 -1.59 -19.93 -6.09
N ALA A 125 -0.69 -19.32 -5.30
CA ALA A 125 -0.13 -18.00 -5.59
C ALA A 125 0.69 -18.00 -6.88
N TYR A 126 1.58 -18.99 -7.09
CA TYR A 126 2.37 -19.09 -8.33
C TYR A 126 1.52 -19.44 -9.54
N ALA A 127 0.50 -20.29 -9.42
CA ALA A 127 -0.43 -20.59 -10.50
C ALA A 127 -1.12 -19.30 -10.99
N LEU A 128 -1.67 -18.52 -10.07
CA LEU A 128 -2.33 -17.24 -10.35
C LEU A 128 -1.37 -16.19 -10.93
N ALA A 129 -0.17 -16.09 -10.36
CA ALA A 129 0.84 -15.13 -10.80
C ALA A 129 1.34 -15.48 -12.23
N SER A 130 1.48 -16.76 -12.57
CA SER A 130 1.88 -17.20 -13.90
C SER A 130 0.83 -16.85 -14.95
N GLU A 131 -0.46 -17.05 -14.64
CA GLU A 131 -1.56 -16.65 -15.51
C GLU A 131 -1.59 -15.12 -15.69
N GLY A 132 -1.46 -14.38 -14.59
CA GLY A 132 -1.39 -12.91 -14.61
C GLY A 132 -0.22 -12.40 -15.45
N MET A 133 0.96 -13.03 -15.36
CA MET A 133 2.12 -12.69 -16.18
C MET A 133 1.86 -12.99 -17.67
N ALA A 134 1.28 -14.14 -18.00
CA ALA A 134 0.93 -14.48 -19.37
C ALA A 134 -0.05 -13.44 -19.97
N CYS A 135 -1.11 -13.10 -19.24
CA CYS A 135 -2.04 -12.05 -19.67
C CYS A 135 -1.34 -10.69 -19.86
N ASN A 136 -0.43 -10.31 -18.94
CA ASN A 136 0.32 -9.06 -19.04
C ASN A 136 1.21 -9.03 -20.30
N MET A 137 1.86 -10.14 -20.64
CA MET A 137 2.71 -10.24 -21.83
C MET A 137 1.95 -10.09 -23.15
N MET A 138 0.62 -10.28 -23.15
CA MET A 138 -0.23 -10.11 -24.33
C MET A 138 -0.66 -8.65 -24.54
N LEU A 139 -0.35 -7.72 -23.64
CA LEU A 139 -0.67 -6.31 -23.82
C LEU A 139 0.20 -5.65 -24.87
N GLU A 140 -0.36 -4.72 -25.64
CA GLU A 140 0.40 -3.83 -26.55
C GLU A 140 1.49 -3.06 -25.79
N ASP A 141 1.17 -2.58 -24.59
CA ASP A 141 2.13 -1.86 -23.74
C ASP A 141 3.29 -2.75 -23.26
N ALA A 142 3.12 -4.07 -23.15
CA ALA A 142 4.23 -4.97 -22.82
C ALA A 142 5.22 -5.06 -24.01
N ALA A 143 4.71 -5.20 -25.23
CA ALA A 143 5.53 -5.17 -26.45
C ALA A 143 6.25 -3.83 -26.60
N GLU A 144 5.52 -2.72 -26.46
CA GLU A 144 6.10 -1.36 -26.51
C GLU A 144 7.21 -1.17 -25.46
N GLY A 145 7.02 -1.66 -24.24
CA GLY A 145 8.01 -1.55 -23.17
C GLY A 145 9.30 -2.30 -23.49
N ILE A 146 9.20 -3.50 -24.10
CA ILE A 146 10.33 -4.31 -24.53
C ILE A 146 11.06 -3.63 -25.69
N ASP A 147 10.33 -3.17 -26.71
CA ASP A 147 10.90 -2.49 -27.87
C ASP A 147 11.59 -1.18 -27.48
N ALA A 148 10.95 -0.40 -26.63
CA ALA A 148 11.54 0.85 -26.11
C ALA A 148 12.83 0.59 -25.33
N PHE A 149 12.87 -0.46 -24.51
CA PHE A 149 14.07 -0.88 -23.76
C PHE A 149 15.21 -1.27 -24.68
N ILE A 150 14.95 -2.09 -25.71
CA ILE A 150 15.95 -2.52 -26.71
C ILE A 150 16.47 -1.30 -27.49
N ALA A 151 15.57 -0.41 -27.92
CA ALA A 151 15.89 0.80 -28.67
C ALA A 151 16.47 1.94 -27.81
N LYS A 152 16.57 1.78 -26.49
CA LYS A 152 17.03 2.80 -25.53
C LYS A 152 16.26 4.12 -25.63
N ARG A 153 14.97 4.06 -25.88
CA ARG A 153 14.06 5.21 -25.94
C ARG A 153 13.04 5.16 -24.81
N LYS A 154 12.32 6.26 -24.62
CA LYS A 154 11.17 6.27 -23.70
C LYS A 154 10.00 5.51 -24.34
N PRO A 155 9.27 4.69 -23.57
CA PRO A 155 8.06 4.04 -24.06
C PRO A 155 6.90 5.03 -24.18
N ASP A 156 5.98 4.74 -25.11
CA ASP A 156 4.75 5.49 -25.35
C ASP A 156 3.53 4.64 -24.98
N TRP A 157 3.14 4.70 -23.72
CA TRP A 157 2.08 3.85 -23.18
C TRP A 157 0.71 4.17 -23.76
N LYS A 158 -0.02 3.18 -24.23
CA LYS A 158 -1.37 3.30 -24.79
C LYS A 158 -2.47 2.86 -23.81
N GLY A 159 -2.10 2.19 -22.70
CA GLY A 159 -3.03 1.71 -21.69
C GLY A 159 -3.80 0.44 -22.07
N LYS A 160 -3.28 -0.34 -22.99
CA LYS A 160 -3.92 -1.55 -23.55
C LYS A 160 -2.92 -2.64 -23.94
#